data_0ce653450d78e2181bc8646b7cda2ba1
#
_entry.id   0ce653450d78e2181bc8646b7cda2ba1
#
_cell.length_a   1.000
_cell.length_b   1.000
_cell.length_c   1.000
_cell.angle_alpha   90.00
_cell.angle_beta   90.00
_cell.angle_gamma   90.00
#
_symmetry.space_group_name_H-M   'P 1'
#
loop_
_entity.id
_entity.type
_entity.pdbx_description
1 polymer ?
#
loop_
_entity_poly.entity_id
_entity_poly.type
_entity_poly.pdbx_seq_one_letter_code
_entity_poly.pdbx_strand_id
1 'polypeptide(L)'
;MKRLATLLALLALLIPLRAQSTDTAPPDGSSGSLTPPSPPRDIMPLSINHKPNPATPPPEIAEAVDKFFKTLKDGDYVNAYDTFLAGTRLGEQTQKKSAMISRTQEAFGLYGKLHDYEIYDNYSIGSNVLVLTYLSRHDIQPLRWRFIYYRPDKTWGLVNMGFDDFLLDMLD
;
A
#
# COMPACT_ATOMS: atom_id res chain seq x y z
N MET A 1 -7.09 -9.40 -55.61
CA MET A 1 -6.72 -8.22 -56.44
C MET A 1 -6.95 -6.97 -55.64
N LYS A 2 -6.03 -6.05 -55.70
CA LYS A 2 -5.93 -4.68 -55.19
C LYS A 2 -5.23 -4.53 -53.83
N ARG A 3 -3.94 -4.28 -53.98
CA ARG A 3 -3.02 -3.62 -53.09
C ARG A 3 -3.40 -2.14 -52.94
N LEU A 4 -3.27 -1.56 -51.76
CA LEU A 4 -2.89 -0.14 -51.65
C LEU A 4 -2.02 0.07 -50.44
N ALA A 5 -0.80 0.42 -50.72
CA ALA A 5 0.19 0.99 -49.80
C ALA A 5 0.01 2.52 -49.83
N THR A 6 0.41 3.20 -48.78
CA THR A 6 0.81 4.64 -48.68
C THR A 6 0.61 5.07 -47.25
N LEU A 7 1.42 5.84 -46.56
CA LEU A 7 2.67 6.57 -46.79
C LEU A 7 3.19 7.00 -45.40
N LEU A 8 4.48 6.96 -45.26
CA LEU A 8 5.27 7.53 -44.16
C LEU A 8 5.10 9.06 -44.12
N ALA A 9 4.92 9.65 -42.95
CA ALA A 9 5.22 11.07 -42.73
C ALA A 9 6.03 11.24 -41.41
N LEU A 10 7.33 11.37 -41.60
CA LEU A 10 8.32 11.76 -40.63
C LEU A 10 8.24 13.28 -40.45
N LEU A 11 7.93 13.80 -39.28
CA LEU A 11 8.06 15.24 -38.99
C LEU A 11 9.02 15.42 -37.80
N ALA A 12 10.26 15.72 -38.14
CA ALA A 12 11.29 16.17 -37.22
C ALA A 12 11.07 17.66 -36.90
N LEU A 13 10.82 18.00 -35.65
CA LEU A 13 10.81 19.37 -35.18
C LEU A 13 12.09 19.65 -34.39
N LEU A 14 12.98 20.38 -35.04
CA LEU A 14 14.18 21.01 -34.47
C LEU A 14 13.74 22.18 -33.58
N ILE A 15 14.13 22.17 -32.32
CA ILE A 15 14.03 23.32 -31.42
C ILE A 15 15.45 23.89 -31.21
N PRO A 16 15.68 25.17 -31.50
CA PRO A 16 17.01 25.75 -31.32
C PRO A 16 17.27 26.14 -29.84
N LEU A 17 18.44 25.76 -29.42
CA LEU A 17 19.13 26.19 -28.20
C LEU A 17 19.39 27.70 -28.26
N ARG A 18 18.87 28.46 -27.29
CA ARG A 18 19.20 29.87 -27.13
C ARG A 18 19.86 30.11 -25.79
N ALA A 19 21.15 30.19 -25.82
CA ALA A 19 21.97 30.75 -24.76
C ALA A 19 21.81 32.29 -24.72
N GLN A 20 21.53 32.85 -23.57
CA GLN A 20 21.80 34.28 -23.30
C GLN A 20 22.40 34.40 -21.90
N SER A 21 23.69 34.65 -21.92
CA SER A 21 24.41 35.25 -20.82
C SER A 21 24.17 36.75 -20.84
N THR A 22 23.82 37.34 -19.72
CA THR A 22 24.12 38.76 -19.44
C THR A 22 24.58 38.91 -18.00
N ASP A 23 25.88 39.18 -17.89
CA ASP A 23 26.52 39.76 -16.76
C ASP A 23 25.88 41.13 -16.43
N THR A 24 25.58 41.37 -15.16
CA THR A 24 25.60 42.70 -14.57
C THR A 24 25.77 42.53 -13.05
N ALA A 25 26.90 42.99 -12.55
CA ALA A 25 27.26 43.07 -11.14
C ALA A 25 26.75 44.41 -10.52
N PRO A 26 26.96 44.64 -9.20
CA PRO A 26 25.91 44.84 -8.19
C PRO A 26 25.73 46.29 -7.76
N PRO A 27 24.83 46.60 -6.85
CA PRO A 27 25.19 47.46 -5.74
C PRO A 27 24.83 46.92 -4.35
N ASP A 28 25.72 47.25 -3.47
CA ASP A 28 25.82 47.17 -2.04
C ASP A 28 24.56 47.18 -1.17
N GLY A 29 24.69 46.42 -0.09
CA GLY A 29 24.25 46.88 1.22
C GLY A 29 22.93 46.39 1.73
N SER A 30 22.92 45.19 2.33
CA SER A 30 22.20 44.99 3.59
C SER A 30 22.64 43.67 4.21
N SER A 31 23.38 43.76 5.30
CA SER A 31 23.72 42.61 6.16
C SER A 31 22.47 42.14 6.90
N GLY A 32 21.60 41.43 6.17
CA GLY A 32 20.59 40.56 6.77
C GLY A 32 21.24 39.25 7.17
N SER A 33 21.49 39.05 8.45
CA SER A 33 21.89 37.75 9.00
C SER A 33 20.85 36.70 8.60
N LEU A 34 21.15 35.99 7.50
CA LEU A 34 20.40 34.80 7.13
C LEU A 34 20.80 33.71 8.13
N THR A 35 20.07 33.63 9.23
CA THR A 35 20.04 32.38 10.01
C THR A 35 19.64 31.29 9.05
N PRO A 36 20.46 30.25 8.88
CA PRO A 36 20.07 29.11 8.07
C PRO A 36 18.75 28.55 8.62
N PRO A 37 17.83 28.10 7.75
CA PRO A 37 16.61 27.46 8.22
C PRO A 37 17.02 26.32 9.13
N SER A 38 16.46 26.30 10.34
CA SER A 38 16.66 25.18 11.27
C SER A 38 16.38 23.89 10.53
N PRO A 39 17.23 22.88 10.65
CA PRO A 39 16.95 21.57 10.04
C PRO A 39 15.56 21.12 10.48
N PRO A 40 14.82 20.41 9.62
CA PRO A 40 13.55 19.84 10.00
C PRO A 40 13.75 19.15 11.34
N ARG A 41 12.92 19.47 12.33
CA ARG A 41 12.96 18.75 13.61
C ARG A 41 12.86 17.29 13.23
N ASP A 42 13.90 16.53 13.54
CA ASP A 42 13.83 15.08 13.51
C ASP A 42 12.53 14.74 14.21
N ILE A 43 11.56 14.29 13.42
CA ILE A 43 10.41 13.61 13.96
C ILE A 43 11.05 12.37 14.54
N MET A 44 11.42 12.45 15.84
CA MET A 44 11.79 11.27 16.57
C MET A 44 10.74 10.23 16.22
N PRO A 45 11.12 9.07 15.67
CA PRO A 45 10.17 7.98 15.59
C PRO A 45 9.68 7.85 17.03
N LEU A 46 8.39 8.04 17.25
CA LEU A 46 7.74 7.68 18.48
C LEU A 46 7.99 6.19 18.62
N SER A 47 9.12 5.84 19.22
CA SER A 47 9.37 4.50 19.71
C SER A 47 8.40 4.33 20.86
N ILE A 48 7.14 4.12 20.49
CA ILE A 48 6.13 3.66 21.40
C ILE A 48 6.52 2.21 21.64
N ASN A 49 7.32 1.98 22.67
CA ASN A 49 7.49 0.67 23.29
C ASN A 49 6.15 0.27 23.94
N HIS A 50 5.10 0.28 23.10
CA HIS A 50 3.83 -0.26 23.49
C HIS A 50 3.93 -1.75 23.18
N LYS A 51 4.20 -2.53 24.22
CA LYS A 51 4.04 -3.99 24.11
C LYS A 51 2.60 -4.22 23.68
N PRO A 52 2.38 -4.70 22.47
CA PRO A 52 1.01 -4.83 21.96
C PRO A 52 0.26 -5.79 22.87
N ASN A 53 -0.97 -5.45 23.23
CA ASN A 53 -1.83 -6.34 23.99
C ASN A 53 -2.33 -7.43 23.04
N PRO A 54 -2.06 -8.73 23.32
CA PRO A 54 -2.65 -9.80 22.54
C PRO A 54 -4.18 -9.62 22.47
N ALA A 55 -4.76 -9.76 21.29
CA ALA A 55 -6.19 -9.57 21.09
C ALA A 55 -6.78 -10.75 20.32
N THR A 56 -7.95 -11.21 20.75
CA THR A 56 -8.74 -12.15 19.97
C THR A 56 -9.64 -11.34 19.06
N PRO A 57 -9.60 -11.55 17.73
CA PRO A 57 -10.49 -10.84 16.82
C PRO A 57 -11.94 -11.21 17.11
N PRO A 58 -12.87 -10.25 17.01
CA PRO A 58 -14.30 -10.55 17.03
C PRO A 58 -14.66 -11.60 15.98
N PRO A 59 -15.59 -12.51 16.27
CA PRO A 59 -15.95 -13.61 15.34
C PRO A 59 -16.29 -13.13 13.93
N GLU A 60 -17.04 -12.05 13.82
CA GLU A 60 -17.43 -11.46 12.54
C GLU A 60 -16.23 -10.99 11.70
N ILE A 61 -15.18 -10.50 12.34
CA ILE A 61 -13.93 -10.12 11.65
C ILE A 61 -13.17 -11.36 11.23
N ALA A 62 -13.05 -12.34 12.12
CA ALA A 62 -12.35 -13.58 11.81
C ALA A 62 -12.99 -14.32 10.63
N GLU A 63 -14.34 -14.41 10.62
CA GLU A 63 -15.11 -15.01 9.53
C GLU A 63 -14.94 -14.25 8.20
N ALA A 64 -14.93 -12.91 8.25
CA ALA A 64 -14.74 -12.10 7.05
C ALA A 64 -13.34 -12.32 6.44
N VAL A 65 -12.29 -12.37 7.27
CA VAL A 65 -10.92 -12.62 6.82
C VAL A 65 -10.78 -14.05 6.31
N ASP A 66 -11.38 -15.03 6.98
CA ASP A 66 -11.40 -16.43 6.53
C ASP A 66 -12.05 -16.57 5.13
N LYS A 67 -13.21 -15.94 4.95
CA LYS A 67 -13.91 -15.93 3.66
C LYS A 67 -13.06 -15.26 2.57
N PHE A 68 -12.39 -14.16 2.89
CA PHE A 68 -11.50 -13.45 1.97
C PHE A 68 -10.39 -14.37 1.45
N PHE A 69 -9.66 -15.05 2.35
CA PHE A 69 -8.60 -15.97 1.95
C PHE A 69 -9.12 -17.19 1.19
N LYS A 70 -10.26 -17.75 1.57
CA LYS A 70 -10.89 -18.86 0.83
C LYS A 70 -11.19 -18.46 -0.61
N THR A 71 -11.77 -17.27 -0.80
CA THR A 71 -12.08 -16.76 -2.15
C THR A 71 -10.80 -16.47 -2.95
N LEU A 72 -9.74 -15.94 -2.31
CA LEU A 72 -8.43 -15.79 -2.96
C LEU A 72 -7.82 -17.12 -3.38
N LYS A 73 -7.96 -18.16 -2.56
CA LYS A 73 -7.47 -19.51 -2.85
C LYS A 73 -8.16 -20.12 -4.07
N ASP A 74 -9.43 -19.78 -4.29
CA ASP A 74 -10.20 -20.20 -5.46
C ASP A 74 -9.82 -19.42 -6.72
N GLY A 75 -8.95 -18.41 -6.61
CA GLY A 75 -8.49 -17.56 -7.71
C GLY A 75 -9.44 -16.43 -8.09
N ASP A 76 -10.51 -16.23 -7.34
CA ASP A 76 -11.50 -15.18 -7.60
C ASP A 76 -11.14 -13.88 -6.86
N TYR A 77 -10.06 -13.23 -7.33
CA TYR A 77 -9.50 -12.04 -6.70
C TYR A 77 -10.50 -10.87 -6.65
N VAL A 78 -11.27 -10.68 -7.72
CA VAL A 78 -12.22 -9.57 -7.81
C VAL A 78 -13.32 -9.73 -6.75
N ASN A 79 -13.95 -10.88 -6.69
CA ASN A 79 -15.01 -11.17 -5.73
C ASN A 79 -14.50 -11.17 -4.28
N ALA A 80 -13.25 -11.64 -4.06
CA ALA A 80 -12.63 -11.58 -2.73
C ALA A 80 -12.58 -10.15 -2.21
N TYR A 81 -12.07 -9.22 -3.01
CA TYR A 81 -11.98 -7.81 -2.64
C TYR A 81 -13.34 -7.11 -2.61
N ASP A 82 -14.22 -7.38 -3.57
CA ASP A 82 -15.55 -6.77 -3.60
C ASP A 82 -16.40 -7.16 -2.39
N THR A 83 -16.36 -8.43 -2.00
CA THR A 83 -17.09 -8.91 -0.83
C THR A 83 -16.46 -8.41 0.47
N PHE A 84 -15.13 -8.50 0.59
CA PHE A 84 -14.42 -8.14 1.82
C PHE A 84 -14.45 -6.64 2.12
N LEU A 85 -14.39 -5.81 1.09
CA LEU A 85 -14.39 -4.35 1.22
C LEU A 85 -15.80 -3.74 1.12
N ALA A 86 -16.85 -4.55 0.97
CA ALA A 86 -18.22 -4.06 0.86
C ALA A 86 -18.59 -3.20 2.09
N GLY A 87 -19.12 -2.01 1.83
CA GLY A 87 -19.52 -1.07 2.89
C GLY A 87 -18.36 -0.41 3.64
N THR A 88 -17.11 -0.64 3.23
CA THR A 88 -15.94 0.04 3.81
C THR A 88 -15.53 1.23 2.96
N ARG A 89 -14.87 2.20 3.61
CA ARG A 89 -14.30 3.35 2.93
C ARG A 89 -13.21 2.97 1.90
N LEU A 90 -12.55 1.84 2.08
CA LEU A 90 -11.60 1.29 1.11
C LEU A 90 -12.31 0.76 -0.13
N GLY A 91 -13.45 0.13 0.03
CA GLY A 91 -14.27 -0.39 -1.08
C GLY A 91 -14.83 0.70 -1.99
N GLU A 92 -15.10 1.89 -1.44
CA GLU A 92 -15.57 3.06 -2.20
C GLU A 92 -14.46 3.66 -3.09
N GLN A 93 -13.19 3.41 -2.78
CA GLN A 93 -12.04 3.92 -3.52
C GLN A 93 -11.69 2.98 -4.69
N THR A 94 -12.44 3.07 -5.79
CA THR A 94 -12.32 2.15 -6.93
C THR A 94 -10.89 1.98 -7.46
N GLN A 95 -10.14 3.07 -7.62
CA GLN A 95 -8.74 2.99 -8.10
C GLN A 95 -7.84 2.23 -7.14
N LYS A 96 -7.98 2.50 -5.83
CA LYS A 96 -7.18 1.81 -4.81
C LYS A 96 -7.53 0.33 -4.75
N LYS A 97 -8.81 0.00 -4.78
CA LYS A 97 -9.28 -1.39 -4.83
C LYS A 97 -8.74 -2.13 -6.06
N SER A 98 -8.83 -1.54 -7.26
CA SER A 98 -8.27 -2.13 -8.47
C SER A 98 -6.77 -2.34 -8.39
N ALA A 99 -6.02 -1.38 -7.84
CA ALA A 99 -4.58 -1.52 -7.63
C ALA A 99 -4.24 -2.66 -6.64
N MET A 100 -5.04 -2.83 -5.57
CA MET A 100 -4.88 -3.94 -4.63
C MET A 100 -5.12 -5.29 -5.30
N ILE A 101 -6.16 -5.42 -6.11
CA ILE A 101 -6.47 -6.63 -6.89
C ILE A 101 -5.31 -6.97 -7.81
N SER A 102 -4.84 -6.02 -8.64
CA SER A 102 -3.74 -6.24 -9.58
C SER A 102 -2.46 -6.67 -8.86
N ARG A 103 -2.11 -5.98 -7.76
CA ARG A 103 -0.94 -6.35 -6.96
C ARG A 103 -1.04 -7.75 -6.37
N THR A 104 -2.24 -8.18 -5.95
CA THR A 104 -2.46 -9.54 -5.46
C THR A 104 -2.28 -10.57 -6.57
N GLN A 105 -2.83 -10.30 -7.76
CA GLN A 105 -2.66 -11.18 -8.92
C GLN A 105 -1.18 -11.31 -9.33
N GLU A 106 -0.44 -10.21 -9.33
CA GLU A 106 1.00 -10.21 -9.60
C GLU A 106 1.77 -11.04 -8.58
N ALA A 107 1.49 -10.85 -7.28
CA ALA A 107 2.15 -11.61 -6.22
C ALA A 107 1.85 -13.10 -6.29
N PHE A 108 0.60 -13.49 -6.54
CA PHE A 108 0.22 -14.89 -6.71
C PHE A 108 0.82 -15.49 -7.99
N GLY A 109 0.99 -14.69 -9.05
CA GLY A 109 1.74 -15.10 -10.25
C GLY A 109 3.21 -15.34 -9.97
N LEU A 110 3.82 -14.55 -9.08
CA LEU A 110 5.23 -14.65 -8.72
C LEU A 110 5.49 -15.77 -7.69
N TYR A 111 4.66 -15.87 -6.65
CA TYR A 111 4.91 -16.79 -5.53
C TYR A 111 4.12 -18.09 -5.61
N GLY A 112 3.26 -18.23 -6.61
CA GLY A 112 2.47 -19.42 -6.86
C GLY A 112 1.15 -19.45 -6.09
N LYS A 113 0.53 -20.62 -6.05
CA LYS A 113 -0.81 -20.82 -5.47
C LYS A 113 -0.81 -20.63 -3.97
N LEU A 114 -1.91 -20.08 -3.46
CA LEU A 114 -2.21 -20.06 -2.03
C LEU A 114 -2.64 -21.45 -1.58
N HIS A 115 -1.89 -22.05 -0.67
CA HIS A 115 -2.20 -23.37 -0.07
C HIS A 115 -3.00 -23.25 1.21
N ASP A 116 -2.56 -22.33 2.08
CA ASP A 116 -3.10 -22.19 3.42
C ASP A 116 -2.79 -20.80 3.98
N TYR A 117 -3.42 -20.44 5.09
CA TYR A 117 -3.18 -19.20 5.81
C TYR A 117 -3.41 -19.41 7.30
N GLU A 118 -2.69 -18.66 8.10
CA GLU A 118 -2.77 -18.72 9.55
C GLU A 118 -2.58 -17.34 10.18
N ILE A 119 -3.10 -17.20 11.39
CA ILE A 119 -2.86 -16.02 12.20
C ILE A 119 -1.42 -16.08 12.70
N TYR A 120 -0.63 -15.05 12.39
CA TYR A 120 0.71 -14.90 12.93
C TYR A 120 0.71 -14.08 14.22
N ASP A 121 0.04 -12.91 14.18
CA ASP A 121 -0.01 -12.00 15.32
C ASP A 121 -1.28 -11.17 15.32
N ASN A 122 -1.86 -10.99 16.51
CA ASN A 122 -3.04 -10.17 16.71
C ASN A 122 -2.84 -9.32 17.95
N TYR A 123 -2.98 -8.02 17.81
CA TYR A 123 -2.87 -7.12 18.95
C TYR A 123 -3.80 -5.93 18.85
N SER A 124 -4.09 -5.33 19.99
CA SER A 124 -4.83 -4.08 20.08
C SER A 124 -3.92 -2.91 20.45
N ILE A 125 -4.20 -1.75 19.85
CA ILE A 125 -3.61 -0.47 20.25
C ILE A 125 -4.72 0.30 20.97
N GLY A 126 -4.58 0.38 22.29
CA GLY A 126 -5.69 0.85 23.13
C GLY A 126 -6.92 -0.05 23.01
N SER A 127 -8.12 0.53 23.15
CA SER A 127 -9.39 -0.22 23.10
C SER A 127 -10.06 -0.22 21.73
N ASN A 128 -9.58 0.60 20.80
CA ASN A 128 -10.33 0.94 19.59
C ASN A 128 -9.61 0.61 18.28
N VAL A 129 -8.37 0.15 18.32
CA VAL A 129 -7.64 -0.30 17.12
C VAL A 129 -7.25 -1.75 17.28
N LEU A 130 -7.55 -2.56 16.28
CA LEU A 130 -7.19 -3.96 16.20
C LEU A 130 -6.30 -4.16 14.96
N VAL A 131 -5.16 -4.78 15.15
CA VAL A 131 -4.23 -5.15 14.08
C VAL A 131 -4.17 -6.67 14.01
N LEU A 132 -4.48 -7.21 12.84
CA LEU A 132 -4.41 -8.63 12.56
C LEU A 132 -3.32 -8.87 11.52
N THR A 133 -2.40 -9.77 11.82
CA THR A 133 -1.35 -10.21 10.91
C THR A 133 -1.53 -11.69 10.60
N TYR A 134 -1.64 -11.99 9.32
CA TYR A 134 -1.73 -13.36 8.81
C TYR A 134 -0.54 -13.68 7.92
N LEU A 135 -0.16 -14.94 7.91
CA LEU A 135 0.73 -15.51 6.91
C LEU A 135 -0.08 -16.35 5.94
N SER A 136 0.09 -16.10 4.66
CA SER A 136 -0.42 -16.98 3.61
C SER A 136 0.74 -17.78 3.00
N ARG A 137 0.59 -19.10 2.95
CA ARG A 137 1.60 -20.02 2.42
C ARG A 137 1.37 -20.26 0.94
N HIS A 138 2.39 -19.98 0.13
CA HIS A 138 2.40 -20.16 -1.31
C HIS A 138 3.44 -21.21 -1.75
N ASP A 139 3.52 -21.50 -3.05
CA ASP A 139 4.46 -22.49 -3.59
C ASP A 139 5.93 -22.13 -3.32
N ILE A 140 6.28 -20.84 -3.40
CA ILE A 140 7.66 -20.36 -3.35
C ILE A 140 8.01 -19.77 -2.00
N GLN A 141 7.20 -18.82 -1.50
CA GLN A 141 7.40 -18.20 -0.18
C GLN A 141 6.10 -17.67 0.40
N PRO A 142 6.00 -17.51 1.73
CA PRO A 142 4.81 -16.92 2.35
C PRO A 142 4.72 -15.42 2.08
N LEU A 143 3.47 -14.91 2.18
CA LEU A 143 3.18 -13.47 2.19
C LEU A 143 2.60 -13.09 3.55
N ARG A 144 3.03 -11.94 4.05
CA ARG A 144 2.51 -11.35 5.28
C ARG A 144 1.38 -10.39 4.95
N TRP A 145 0.21 -10.64 5.50
CA TRP A 145 -0.98 -9.80 5.36
C TRP A 145 -1.25 -9.05 6.64
N ARG A 146 -1.61 -7.78 6.53
CA ARG A 146 -1.98 -6.97 7.68
C ARG A 146 -3.33 -6.32 7.43
N PHE A 147 -4.24 -6.46 8.43
CA PHE A 147 -5.56 -5.85 8.45
C PHE A 147 -5.65 -4.95 9.66
N ILE A 148 -6.06 -3.69 9.47
CA ILE A 148 -6.19 -2.73 10.55
C ILE A 148 -7.65 -2.31 10.63
N TYR A 149 -8.25 -2.59 11.78
CA TYR A 149 -9.61 -2.22 12.11
C TYR A 149 -9.62 -1.10 13.14
N TYR A 150 -10.59 -0.22 13.02
CA TYR A 150 -10.83 0.86 13.95
C TYR A 150 -12.28 0.87 14.37
N ARG A 151 -12.53 1.09 15.67
CA ARG A 151 -13.84 1.13 16.28
C ARG A 151 -14.04 2.48 16.99
N PRO A 152 -14.59 3.49 16.30
CA PRO A 152 -14.82 4.80 16.90
C PRO A 152 -15.90 4.77 18.00
N ASP A 153 -16.88 3.89 17.88
CA ASP A 153 -17.98 3.74 18.84
C ASP A 153 -18.24 2.24 19.13
N LYS A 154 -19.18 1.60 18.45
CA LYS A 154 -19.58 0.21 18.73
C LYS A 154 -19.17 -0.77 17.63
N THR A 155 -18.99 -0.28 16.40
CA THR A 155 -18.79 -1.12 15.22
C THR A 155 -17.35 -1.02 14.73
N TRP A 156 -16.74 -2.16 14.47
CA TRP A 156 -15.43 -2.25 13.85
C TRP A 156 -15.53 -1.96 12.35
N GLY A 157 -14.67 -1.08 11.86
CA GLY A 157 -14.52 -0.79 10.44
C GLY A 157 -13.09 -1.09 9.98
N LEU A 158 -12.95 -1.75 8.84
CA LEU A 158 -11.64 -1.92 8.21
C LEU A 158 -11.15 -0.57 7.67
N VAL A 159 -10.02 -0.08 8.17
CA VAL A 159 -9.44 1.21 7.78
C VAL A 159 -8.21 1.07 6.89
N ASN A 160 -7.50 -0.06 7.00
CA ASN A 160 -6.37 -0.36 6.13
C ASN A 160 -6.18 -1.86 5.98
N MET A 161 -5.65 -2.27 4.82
CA MET A 161 -5.14 -3.61 4.59
C MET A 161 -4.02 -3.58 3.56
N GLY A 162 -3.17 -4.56 3.61
CA GLY A 162 -2.09 -4.74 2.64
C GLY A 162 -1.33 -6.03 2.90
N PHE A 163 -0.43 -6.36 2.00
CA PHE A 163 0.49 -7.47 2.16
C PHE A 163 1.89 -7.10 1.65
N ASP A 164 2.86 -7.82 2.15
CA ASP A 164 4.27 -7.75 1.74
C ASP A 164 4.94 -9.12 1.87
N ASP A 165 6.17 -9.20 1.42
CA ASP A 165 7.04 -10.38 1.47
C ASP A 165 8.25 -10.18 2.41
N PHE A 166 8.22 -9.15 3.26
CA PHE A 166 9.30 -8.81 4.19
C PHE A 166 9.26 -9.70 5.44
N LEU A 167 9.67 -10.96 5.26
CA LEU A 167 9.66 -11.94 6.35
C LEU A 167 10.72 -11.67 7.42
N LEU A 168 11.82 -11.01 7.06
CA LEU A 168 12.88 -10.68 8.01
C LEU A 168 12.42 -9.72 9.09
N ASP A 169 11.46 -8.84 8.79
CA ASP A 169 10.87 -7.91 9.77
C ASP A 169 10.00 -8.62 10.83
N MET A 170 9.85 -9.93 10.71
CA MET A 170 9.06 -10.73 11.65
C MET A 170 9.94 -11.49 12.64
N LEU A 171 11.27 -11.40 12.50
CA LEU A 171 12.23 -12.12 13.33
C LEU A 171 12.71 -11.30 14.53
N ASP A 172 12.29 -10.04 14.65
CA ASP A 172 12.58 -9.12 15.77
C ASP A 172 11.39 -9.14 16.76
#